data_5826fa5e3fad9566e0a91f3dac8da853
#
_entry.id   5826fa5e3fad9566e0a91f3dac8da853
#
_cell.length_a   1.000
_cell.length_b   1.000
_cell.length_c   1.000
_cell.angle_alpha   90.00
_cell.angle_beta   90.00
_cell.angle_gamma   90.00
#
_symmetry.space_group_name_H-M   'P 1'
#
loop_
_entity.id
_entity.type
_entity.pdbx_description
1 polymer ?
#
loop_
_entity_poly.entity_id
_entity_poly.type
_entity_poly.pdbx_seq_one_letter_code
_entity_poly.pdbx_strand_id
1 'polypeptide(L)'
;MMRNILFRGKRVDNDEWAYGFLVEALNCVTDKNETFIIEQDATYFTYGEFACAVEVKPETVGQFTGLCDKNGKKIFEGDIVESPHGTQGFIEWQNAECAFLVNIGDDWQTMDDCPYEVIGNIYDKEEEK
;
A
#
# COMPACT_ATOMS: atom_id res chain seq x y z
N MET A 1 13.37 -2.54 18.97
CA MET A 1 11.99 -2.67 18.46
C MET A 1 11.99 -2.70 16.94
N MET A 2 11.23 -3.58 16.37
CA MET A 2 11.18 -3.72 14.92
C MET A 2 9.93 -3.05 14.36
N ARG A 3 10.12 -2.33 13.26
CA ARG A 3 8.98 -1.77 12.55
C ARG A 3 8.37 -2.84 11.66
N ASN A 4 7.08 -2.74 11.50
CA ASN A 4 6.35 -3.63 10.59
C ASN A 4 6.38 -3.00 9.19
N ILE A 5 7.29 -3.47 8.36
CA ILE A 5 7.41 -2.96 6.99
C ILE A 5 6.61 -3.87 6.09
N LEU A 6 5.57 -3.31 5.49
CA LEU A 6 4.60 -4.08 4.75
C LEU A 6 4.17 -3.28 3.52
N PHE A 7 3.95 -3.98 2.42
CA PHE A 7 3.54 -3.35 1.17
C PHE A 7 2.26 -4.01 0.70
N ARG A 8 1.54 -3.31 -0.16
CA ARG A 8 0.42 -3.90 -0.87
C ARG A 8 0.51 -3.52 -2.34
N GLY A 9 -0.14 -4.31 -3.19
CA GLY A 9 -0.22 -4.01 -4.61
C GLY A 9 -1.35 -4.81 -5.21
N LYS A 10 -1.91 -4.32 -6.30
CA LYS A 10 -2.98 -5.03 -6.98
C LYS A 10 -2.39 -6.09 -7.90
N ARG A 11 -2.90 -7.29 -7.79
CA ARG A 11 -2.43 -8.41 -8.61
C ARG A 11 -2.75 -8.16 -10.07
N VAL A 12 -1.81 -8.54 -10.91
CA VAL A 12 -1.98 -8.40 -12.35
C VAL A 12 -3.12 -9.27 -12.87
N ASP A 13 -3.30 -10.45 -12.24
CA ASP A 13 -4.21 -11.45 -12.79
C ASP A 13 -5.68 -11.26 -12.38
N ASN A 14 -5.97 -10.60 -11.27
CA ASN A 14 -7.35 -10.51 -10.84
C ASN A 14 -7.71 -9.20 -10.15
N ASP A 15 -6.78 -8.26 -10.10
CA ASP A 15 -7.01 -6.95 -9.50
C ASP A 15 -7.30 -6.98 -8.00
N GLU A 16 -7.06 -8.10 -7.34
CA GLU A 16 -7.20 -8.16 -5.90
C GLU A 16 -5.94 -7.67 -5.23
N TRP A 17 -6.09 -7.17 -4.01
CA TRP A 17 -4.95 -6.67 -3.27
C TRP A 17 -4.14 -7.82 -2.67
N ALA A 18 -2.84 -7.73 -2.82
CA ALA A 18 -1.91 -8.64 -2.16
C ALA A 18 -1.10 -7.83 -1.14
N TYR A 19 -0.79 -8.43 -0.01
CA TYR A 19 -0.08 -7.77 1.08
C TYR A 19 1.13 -8.60 1.46
N GLY A 20 2.29 -7.95 1.60
CA GLY A 20 3.46 -8.68 1.99
C GLY A 20 4.73 -7.91 1.72
N PHE A 21 5.75 -8.63 1.29
CA PHE A 21 7.08 -8.09 1.07
C PHE A 21 7.28 -7.80 -0.40
N LEU A 22 7.80 -6.61 -0.69
CA LEU A 22 7.96 -6.16 -2.06
C LEU A 22 9.29 -6.66 -2.63
N VAL A 23 9.24 -7.19 -3.84
CA VAL A 23 10.43 -7.65 -4.56
C VAL A 23 10.32 -7.19 -5.99
N GLU A 24 11.42 -6.63 -6.50
CA GLU A 24 11.54 -6.37 -7.93
C GLU A 24 12.61 -7.28 -8.48
N ALA A 25 12.29 -7.97 -9.57
CA ALA A 25 13.20 -8.97 -10.10
C ALA A 25 13.15 -8.96 -11.62
N LEU A 26 14.29 -9.29 -12.21
CA LEU A 26 14.38 -9.41 -13.65
C LEU A 26 13.77 -10.73 -14.09
N ASN A 27 12.82 -10.63 -14.99
CA ASN A 27 12.25 -11.81 -15.63
C ASN A 27 13.17 -12.20 -16.79
N CYS A 28 13.85 -13.32 -16.66
CA CYS A 28 14.85 -13.72 -17.65
C CYS A 28 14.26 -14.03 -19.01
N VAL A 29 12.98 -14.38 -19.06
CA VAL A 29 12.33 -14.70 -20.32
C VAL A 29 11.97 -13.44 -21.08
N THR A 30 11.42 -12.46 -20.41
CA THR A 30 10.99 -11.23 -21.06
C THR A 30 12.04 -10.13 -21.04
N ASP A 31 13.09 -10.32 -20.24
CA ASP A 31 14.15 -9.34 -20.08
C ASP A 31 13.66 -8.03 -19.50
N LYS A 32 12.66 -8.10 -18.65
CA LYS A 32 12.07 -6.93 -18.01
C LYS A 32 12.04 -7.11 -16.51
N ASN A 33 12.18 -6.01 -15.79
CA ASN A 33 11.97 -6.01 -14.36
C ASN A 33 10.47 -6.07 -14.08
N GLU A 34 10.11 -6.94 -13.15
CA GLU A 34 8.72 -7.10 -12.75
C GLU A 34 8.62 -7.01 -11.25
N THR A 35 7.45 -6.59 -10.78
CA THR A 35 7.23 -6.30 -9.38
C THR A 35 6.34 -7.38 -8.78
N PHE A 36 6.79 -7.91 -7.64
CA PHE A 36 6.11 -9.02 -6.98
C PHE A 36 5.89 -8.69 -5.52
N ILE A 37 4.86 -9.29 -4.95
CA ILE A 37 4.64 -9.31 -3.50
C ILE A 37 4.75 -10.76 -3.05
N ILE A 38 5.59 -11.00 -2.06
CA ILE A 38 5.63 -12.29 -1.36
C ILE A 38 4.63 -12.14 -0.23
N GLU A 39 3.52 -12.86 -0.31
CA GLU A 39 2.43 -12.63 0.62
C GLU A 39 2.84 -12.92 2.04
N GLN A 40 2.38 -12.08 2.95
CA GLN A 40 2.85 -12.13 4.33
C GLN A 40 2.42 -13.39 5.06
N ASP A 41 1.38 -14.04 4.59
CA ASP A 41 0.93 -15.28 5.23
C ASP A 41 1.53 -16.51 4.58
N ALA A 42 2.52 -16.34 3.72
CA ALA A 42 3.24 -17.47 3.15
C ALA A 42 3.96 -18.22 4.26
N THR A 43 3.80 -19.51 4.27
CA THR A 43 4.40 -20.32 5.32
C THR A 43 5.69 -20.99 4.88
N TYR A 44 5.97 -20.95 3.57
CA TYR A 44 7.18 -21.57 3.06
C TYR A 44 7.39 -21.11 1.63
N PHE A 45 8.59 -21.36 1.16
CA PHE A 45 8.86 -21.25 -0.27
C PHE A 45 9.73 -22.43 -0.66
N THR A 46 9.60 -22.85 -1.90
CA THR A 46 10.30 -24.01 -2.35
C THR A 46 11.75 -23.66 -2.67
N TYR A 47 12.55 -24.67 -2.74
CA TYR A 47 13.96 -24.51 -3.00
C TYR A 47 14.14 -23.84 -4.36
N GLY A 48 14.80 -22.69 -4.36
CA GLY A 48 15.09 -21.99 -5.59
C GLY A 48 13.98 -21.16 -6.18
N GLU A 49 12.82 -21.07 -5.51
CA GLU A 49 11.74 -20.25 -6.02
C GLU A 49 10.85 -19.78 -4.87
N PHE A 50 10.10 -18.74 -5.17
CA PHE A 50 9.16 -18.17 -4.20
C PHE A 50 7.76 -18.64 -4.58
N ALA A 51 7.29 -19.68 -3.92
CA ALA A 51 6.01 -20.30 -4.29
C ALA A 51 4.83 -19.37 -4.06
N CYS A 52 4.96 -18.35 -3.22
CA CYS A 52 3.87 -17.47 -2.88
C CYS A 52 4.04 -16.05 -3.39
N ALA A 53 4.94 -15.85 -4.34
CA ALA A 53 5.11 -14.53 -4.93
C ALA A 53 4.06 -14.32 -5.99
N VAL A 54 3.40 -13.15 -5.96
CA VAL A 54 2.41 -12.81 -6.95
C VAL A 54 2.82 -11.52 -7.63
N GLU A 55 2.61 -11.45 -8.93
CA GLU A 55 2.97 -10.26 -9.67
C GLU A 55 1.91 -9.19 -9.45
N VAL A 56 2.34 -7.96 -9.21
CA VAL A 56 1.42 -6.85 -8.96
C VAL A 56 1.72 -5.72 -9.92
N LYS A 57 0.74 -4.85 -10.08
CA LYS A 57 0.89 -3.66 -10.92
C LYS A 57 1.73 -2.64 -10.16
N PRO A 58 2.91 -2.28 -10.69
CA PRO A 58 3.81 -1.41 -9.92
C PRO A 58 3.20 -0.06 -9.55
N GLU A 59 2.31 0.46 -10.39
CA GLU A 59 1.73 1.76 -10.10
C GLU A 59 0.77 1.72 -8.91
N THR A 60 0.36 0.54 -8.46
CA THR A 60 -0.56 0.40 -7.33
C THR A 60 0.15 0.10 -6.02
N VAL A 61 1.46 -0.06 -6.05
CA VAL A 61 2.21 -0.45 -4.86
C VAL A 61 2.22 0.70 -3.85
N GLY A 62 1.93 0.38 -2.61
CA GLY A 62 1.99 1.34 -1.53
C GLY A 62 2.50 0.70 -0.27
N GLN A 63 3.13 1.49 0.56
CA GLN A 63 3.72 1.00 1.80
C GLN A 63 2.79 1.29 2.97
N PHE A 64 2.76 0.35 3.92
CA PHE A 64 2.09 0.56 5.20
C PHE A 64 2.75 1.71 5.94
N THR A 65 1.96 2.68 6.38
CA THR A 65 2.49 3.87 7.04
C THR A 65 3.01 3.60 8.44
N GLY A 66 2.65 2.47 9.02
CA GLY A 66 2.96 2.18 10.41
C GLY A 66 1.84 2.54 11.36
N LEU A 67 0.79 3.15 10.86
CA LEU A 67 -0.33 3.61 11.69
C LEU A 67 -1.60 2.89 11.29
N CYS A 68 -2.51 2.77 12.24
CA CYS A 68 -3.83 2.23 11.99
C CYS A 68 -4.87 3.31 12.16
N ASP A 69 -6.00 3.14 11.50
CA ASP A 69 -7.07 4.12 11.63
C ASP A 69 -7.82 3.90 12.95
N LYS A 70 -8.86 4.68 13.17
CA LYS A 70 -9.58 4.63 14.45
C LYS A 70 -10.25 3.28 14.68
N ASN A 71 -10.42 2.49 13.64
CA ASN A 71 -11.04 1.15 13.73
C ASN A 71 -10.01 0.03 13.74
N GLY A 72 -8.72 0.37 13.79
CA GLY A 72 -7.67 -0.63 13.80
C GLY A 72 -7.23 -1.09 12.43
N LYS A 73 -7.75 -0.50 11.37
CA LYS A 73 -7.38 -0.86 10.01
C LYS A 73 -6.05 -0.21 9.63
N LYS A 74 -5.14 -0.98 9.06
CA LYS A 74 -3.85 -0.45 8.64
C LYS A 74 -4.01 0.60 7.56
N ILE A 75 -3.24 1.68 7.68
CA ILE A 75 -3.28 2.77 6.71
C ILE A 75 -2.09 2.62 5.78
N PHE A 76 -2.38 2.54 4.49
CA PHE A 76 -1.37 2.40 3.44
C PHE A 76 -1.30 3.66 2.60
N GLU A 77 -0.15 3.87 2.00
CA GLU A 77 0.00 4.89 0.98
C GLU A 77 -1.05 4.68 -0.10
N GLY A 78 -1.74 5.76 -0.48
CA GLY A 78 -2.81 5.68 -1.46
C GLY A 78 -4.20 5.50 -0.87
N ASP A 79 -4.31 5.29 0.44
CA ASP A 79 -5.61 5.21 1.09
C ASP A 79 -6.28 6.58 1.13
N ILE A 80 -7.59 6.59 1.00
CA ILE A 80 -8.40 7.78 1.21
C ILE A 80 -8.92 7.74 2.63
N VAL A 81 -8.68 8.81 3.37
CA VAL A 81 -9.06 8.87 4.77
C VAL A 81 -9.94 10.08 5.01
N GLU A 82 -10.74 9.98 6.06
CA GLU A 82 -11.65 11.07 6.42
C GLU A 82 -11.47 11.38 7.89
N SER A 83 -11.37 12.68 8.20
CA SER A 83 -11.27 13.15 9.58
C SER A 83 -12.64 13.18 10.22
N PRO A 84 -12.71 13.32 11.56
CA PRO A 84 -14.00 13.43 12.23
C PRO A 84 -14.80 14.65 11.78
N HIS A 85 -14.15 15.63 11.20
CA HIS A 85 -14.81 16.83 10.71
C HIS A 85 -15.23 16.72 9.26
N GLY A 86 -15.01 15.56 8.64
CA GLY A 86 -15.42 15.35 7.27
C GLY A 86 -14.40 15.74 6.22
N THR A 87 -13.22 16.15 6.63
CA THR A 87 -12.16 16.46 5.67
C THR A 87 -11.58 15.17 5.10
N GLN A 88 -11.53 15.08 3.79
CA GLN A 88 -11.01 13.88 3.13
C GLN A 88 -9.70 14.19 2.43
N GLY A 89 -8.84 13.19 2.36
CA GLY A 89 -7.59 13.31 1.66
C GLY A 89 -7.01 11.92 1.42
N PHE A 90 -5.89 11.87 0.76
CA PHE A 90 -5.25 10.57 0.53
C PHE A 90 -3.82 10.61 1.05
N ILE A 91 -3.32 9.44 1.40
CA ILE A 91 -2.01 9.28 2.01
C ILE A 91 -0.96 9.26 0.92
N GLU A 92 0.06 10.10 1.09
CA GLU A 92 1.15 10.11 0.12
C GLU A 92 2.47 10.39 0.83
N TRP A 93 3.53 9.87 0.26
CA TRP A 93 4.87 10.08 0.79
C TRP A 93 5.38 11.44 0.34
N GLN A 94 5.90 12.22 1.28
CA GLN A 94 6.48 13.52 0.99
C GLN A 94 7.97 13.49 1.27
N ASN A 95 8.75 13.57 0.21
CA ASN A 95 10.20 13.50 0.34
C ASN A 95 10.75 14.63 1.20
N ALA A 96 10.20 15.83 1.03
CA ALA A 96 10.70 16.98 1.77
C ALA A 96 10.53 16.83 3.27
N GLU A 97 9.47 16.12 3.68
CA GLU A 97 9.19 15.91 5.08
C GLU A 97 9.65 14.54 5.58
N CYS A 98 10.06 13.67 4.66
CA CYS A 98 10.45 12.30 4.98
C CYS A 98 9.33 11.60 5.76
N ALA A 99 8.11 11.77 5.31
CA ALA A 99 6.96 11.26 6.06
C ALA A 99 5.77 11.02 5.14
N PHE A 100 4.87 10.16 5.60
CA PHE A 100 3.57 10.00 4.97
C PHE A 100 2.64 11.07 5.52
N LEU A 101 1.99 11.80 4.62
CA LEU A 101 1.09 12.85 5.00
C LEU A 101 -0.25 12.68 4.30
N VAL A 102 -1.27 13.35 4.83
CA VAL A 102 -2.58 13.37 4.22
C VAL A 102 -2.65 14.55 3.28
N ASN A 103 -2.84 14.29 2.01
CA ASN A 103 -2.97 15.33 1.00
C ASN A 103 -4.45 15.70 0.88
N ILE A 104 -4.80 16.91 1.28
CA ILE A 104 -6.19 17.36 1.27
C ILE A 104 -6.47 18.33 0.12
N GLY A 105 -5.60 18.32 -0.89
CA GLY A 105 -5.79 19.11 -2.09
C GLY A 105 -4.79 20.23 -2.17
N ASP A 106 -4.96 21.26 -1.37
CA ASP A 106 -4.05 22.40 -1.40
C ASP A 106 -3.14 22.46 -0.19
N ASP A 107 -3.13 21.39 0.62
CA ASP A 107 -2.30 21.37 1.81
C ASP A 107 -2.09 19.92 2.23
N TRP A 108 -1.20 19.73 3.19
CA TRP A 108 -0.92 18.41 3.74
C TRP A 108 -1.07 18.46 5.25
N GLN A 109 -1.56 17.39 5.82
CA GLN A 109 -1.71 17.26 7.27
C GLN A 109 -1.00 16.01 7.75
N THR A 110 -0.53 16.05 8.97
CA THR A 110 0.05 14.87 9.60
C THR A 110 -1.06 13.94 10.07
N MET A 111 -0.69 12.68 10.29
CA MET A 111 -1.65 11.69 10.74
C MET A 111 -1.61 11.46 12.24
N ASP A 112 -0.57 11.95 12.91
CA ASP A 112 -0.44 11.71 14.34
C ASP A 112 -1.56 12.46 15.07
N ASP A 113 -2.10 11.82 16.05
CA ASP A 113 -3.15 12.38 16.92
C ASP A 113 -4.50 12.57 16.23
N CYS A 114 -4.64 12.20 15.00
CA CYS A 114 -5.89 12.45 14.31
C CYS A 114 -6.61 11.14 14.07
N PRO A 115 -7.85 11.00 14.53
CA PRO A 115 -8.56 9.73 14.36
C PRO A 115 -9.17 9.63 12.96
N TYR A 116 -8.33 9.54 11.96
CA TYR A 116 -8.81 9.35 10.60
C TYR A 116 -9.42 7.96 10.44
N GLU A 117 -10.29 7.84 9.47
CA GLU A 117 -10.90 6.58 9.09
C GLU A 117 -10.61 6.31 7.63
N VAL A 118 -10.15 5.11 7.30
CA VAL A 118 -9.93 4.71 5.92
C VAL A 118 -11.29 4.44 5.28
N ILE A 119 -11.59 5.17 4.20
CA ILE A 119 -12.87 5.03 3.52
C ILE A 119 -12.72 4.50 2.10
N GLY A 120 -11.52 4.26 1.64
CA GLY A 120 -11.27 3.71 0.32
C GLY A 120 -9.83 3.92 -0.07
N ASN A 121 -9.54 3.86 -1.36
CA ASN A 121 -8.21 4.16 -1.83
C ASN A 121 -8.29 4.69 -3.26
N ILE A 122 -7.20 5.30 -3.72
CA ILE A 122 -7.22 5.99 -5.01
C ILE A 122 -7.23 5.03 -6.18
N TYR A 123 -7.03 3.74 -5.95
CA TYR A 123 -6.95 2.76 -7.03
C TYR A 123 -8.26 2.00 -7.22
N ASP A 124 -9.16 2.06 -6.26
CA ASP A 124 -10.43 1.34 -6.29
C ASP A 124 -11.58 2.31 -6.52
N LYS A 125 -11.40 3.26 -7.40
CA LYS A 125 -12.40 4.30 -7.56
C LYS A 125 -13.41 4.03 -8.65
N GLU A 126 -13.21 2.95 -9.33
CA GLU A 126 -14.01 2.69 -10.52
C GLU A 126 -15.44 2.38 -10.20
N GLU A 127 -15.71 2.01 -9.00
CA GLU A 127 -17.05 1.57 -8.69
C GLU A 127 -18.01 2.72 -8.51
N GLU A 128 -17.50 3.92 -8.32
CA GLU A 128 -18.48 4.96 -8.24
C GLU A 128 -18.93 5.29 -9.62
N LYS A 129 -19.54 5.34 -9.80
CA LYS A 129 -19.95 5.56 -11.01
C LYS A 129 -21.12 5.56 -11.05
#